data_114c72b38a62c57cfab9c08857133665
#
_entry.id   114c72b38a62c57cfab9c08857133665
#
_cell.length_a   1.000
_cell.length_b   1.000
_cell.length_c   1.000
_cell.angle_alpha   90.00
_cell.angle_beta   90.00
_cell.angle_gamma   90.00
#
_symmetry.space_group_name_H-M   'P 1'
#
loop_
_entity.id
_entity.type
_entity.pdbx_description
1 polymer ?
#
loop_
_entity_poly.entity_id
_entity_poly.type
_entity_poly.pdbx_seq_one_letter_code
_entity_poly.pdbx_strand_id
1 'polypeptide(L)'
;MEFIGVYNAVLPYGNRLYGRTITVINRSEIVGRPLAAMLANDGAKVYSVDITGIQTFTRGSGIKLQAHKVEDTDLTLEQVVPQSDVVITGVPVASYKLPSKLLKDGVIAINFSSYANFEDDVKQHASIFVPSVGKVTVAMLERNLLRLHDYQHREATDGK
;
A
#
# COMPACT_ATOMS: atom_id res chain seq x y z
N MET A 1 5.60 -0.85 4.74
CA MET A 1 4.99 -0.14 5.87
C MET A 1 5.80 -0.27 7.15
N GLU A 2 6.20 -1.44 7.53
CA GLU A 2 7.00 -1.67 8.76
C GLU A 2 8.33 -0.91 8.75
N PHE A 3 9.17 -1.10 7.74
CA PHE A 3 10.52 -0.48 7.65
C PHE A 3 10.53 1.06 7.56
N ILE A 4 9.43 1.66 7.15
CA ILE A 4 9.29 3.13 7.07
C ILE A 4 8.48 3.71 8.22
N GLY A 5 8.24 2.93 9.29
CA GLY A 5 7.61 3.41 10.52
C GLY A 5 6.13 3.79 10.41
N VAL A 6 5.40 3.28 9.40
CA VAL A 6 3.96 3.56 9.27
C VAL A 6 3.12 2.72 10.21
N TYR A 7 3.58 1.52 10.55
CA TYR A 7 2.89 0.65 11.48
C TYR A 7 2.96 1.17 12.92
N ASN A 8 1.82 1.24 13.57
CA ASN A 8 1.76 1.48 14.99
C ASN A 8 2.12 0.19 15.75
N ALA A 9 3.31 0.17 16.36
CA ALA A 9 3.84 -1.01 17.07
C ALA A 9 3.06 -1.37 18.35
N VAL A 10 2.29 -0.42 18.91
CA VAL A 10 1.48 -0.63 20.12
C VAL A 10 0.20 -1.41 19.78
N LEU A 11 -0.29 -1.30 18.55
CA LEU A 11 -1.50 -1.99 18.13
C LEU A 11 -1.21 -3.45 17.76
N PRO A 12 -2.15 -4.36 18.04
CA PRO A 12 -2.01 -5.77 17.66
C PRO A 12 -1.97 -5.95 16.15
N TYR A 13 -1.48 -7.09 15.70
CA TYR A 13 -1.53 -7.49 14.30
C TYR A 13 -2.96 -7.38 13.75
N GLY A 14 -3.07 -6.92 12.51
CA GLY A 14 -4.34 -6.64 11.85
C GLY A 14 -4.95 -5.28 12.22
N ASN A 15 -4.33 -4.50 13.11
CA ASN A 15 -4.78 -3.15 13.48
C ASN A 15 -3.66 -2.10 13.36
N ARG A 16 -2.49 -2.47 12.90
CA ARG A 16 -1.30 -1.60 12.91
C ARG A 16 -1.40 -0.37 12.03
N LEU A 17 -2.35 -0.34 11.09
CA LEU A 17 -2.66 0.81 10.24
C LEU A 17 -3.98 1.49 10.61
N TYR A 18 -4.57 1.15 11.76
CA TYR A 18 -5.82 1.77 12.20
C TYR A 18 -5.68 3.29 12.30
N GLY A 19 -6.65 4.02 11.74
CA GLY A 19 -6.65 5.47 11.68
C GLY A 19 -5.79 6.07 10.55
N ARG A 20 -5.10 5.25 9.74
CA ARG A 20 -4.37 5.72 8.55
C ARG A 20 -5.25 5.71 7.32
N THR A 21 -5.10 6.75 6.51
CA THR A 21 -5.69 6.83 5.16
C THR A 21 -4.59 6.62 4.13
N ILE A 22 -4.82 5.69 3.20
CA ILE A 22 -3.83 5.31 2.19
C ILE A 22 -4.48 5.34 0.80
N THR A 23 -3.84 5.98 -0.17
CA THR A 23 -4.26 5.92 -1.57
C THR A 23 -3.31 5.01 -2.36
N VAL A 24 -3.88 4.03 -3.08
CA VAL A 24 -3.17 3.14 -3.99
C VAL A 24 -3.64 3.44 -5.41
N ILE A 25 -2.74 3.91 -6.27
CA ILE A 25 -3.02 4.28 -7.67
C ILE A 25 -2.48 3.19 -8.59
N ASN A 26 -3.32 2.58 -9.35
CA ASN A 26 -3.26 1.37 -10.14
C ASN A 26 -3.82 0.15 -9.37
N ARG A 27 -5.04 -0.24 -9.74
CA ARG A 27 -5.76 -1.39 -9.16
C ARG A 27 -5.53 -2.67 -9.95
N SER A 28 -4.26 -2.94 -10.32
CA SER A 28 -3.93 -4.20 -10.99
C SER A 28 -4.27 -5.40 -10.10
N GLU A 29 -4.73 -6.49 -10.70
CA GLU A 29 -5.06 -7.73 -9.97
C GLU A 29 -3.82 -8.40 -9.35
N ILE A 30 -2.63 -8.10 -9.87
CA ILE A 30 -1.37 -8.70 -9.39
C ILE A 30 -0.83 -7.99 -8.15
N VAL A 31 -0.90 -6.65 -8.10
CA VAL A 31 -0.29 -5.86 -7.02
C VAL A 31 -1.29 -4.92 -6.36
N GLY A 32 -1.94 -4.03 -7.12
CA GLY A 32 -2.71 -2.92 -6.56
C GLY A 32 -3.88 -3.36 -5.71
N ARG A 33 -4.72 -4.26 -6.23
CA ARG A 33 -5.89 -4.77 -5.53
C ARG A 33 -5.54 -5.62 -4.30
N PRO A 34 -4.61 -6.61 -4.39
CA PRO A 34 -4.15 -7.34 -3.21
C PRO A 34 -3.52 -6.44 -2.16
N LEU A 35 -2.74 -5.45 -2.56
CA LEU A 35 -2.13 -4.48 -1.64
C LEU A 35 -3.21 -3.67 -0.90
N ALA A 36 -4.21 -3.14 -1.61
CA ALA A 36 -5.32 -2.41 -0.99
C ALA A 36 -6.07 -3.28 0.03
N ALA A 37 -6.33 -4.54 -0.30
CA ALA A 37 -6.97 -5.49 0.61
C ALA A 37 -6.12 -5.77 1.86
N MET A 38 -4.81 -5.99 1.70
CA MET A 38 -3.89 -6.23 2.82
C MET A 38 -3.82 -5.02 3.76
N LEU A 39 -3.69 -3.81 3.20
CA LEU A 39 -3.64 -2.57 3.99
C LEU A 39 -4.95 -2.33 4.75
N ALA A 40 -6.10 -2.60 4.13
CA ALA A 40 -7.40 -2.51 4.77
C ALA A 40 -7.56 -3.56 5.88
N ASN A 41 -7.08 -4.79 5.67
CA ASN A 41 -7.07 -5.83 6.69
C ASN A 41 -6.17 -5.48 7.89
N ASP A 42 -5.13 -4.65 7.69
CA ASP A 42 -4.32 -4.08 8.76
C ASP A 42 -4.94 -2.82 9.42
N GLY A 43 -6.15 -2.46 9.02
CA GLY A 43 -6.95 -1.41 9.66
C GLY A 43 -6.93 -0.05 8.97
N ALA A 44 -6.26 0.11 7.83
CA ALA A 44 -6.28 1.35 7.07
C ALA A 44 -7.62 1.57 6.36
N LYS A 45 -7.97 2.84 6.15
CA LYS A 45 -8.90 3.24 5.10
C LYS A 45 -8.12 3.39 3.80
N VAL A 46 -8.45 2.60 2.79
CA VAL A 46 -7.71 2.60 1.53
C VAL A 46 -8.57 3.06 0.37
N TYR A 47 -8.11 4.05 -0.36
CA TYR A 47 -8.65 4.43 -1.65
C TYR A 47 -7.86 3.74 -2.76
N SER A 48 -8.50 2.85 -3.49
CA SER A 48 -7.93 2.14 -4.63
C SER A 48 -8.39 2.82 -5.92
N VAL A 49 -7.45 3.50 -6.58
CA VAL A 49 -7.70 4.34 -7.76
C VAL A 49 -7.32 3.59 -9.02
N ASP A 50 -8.20 3.64 -10.01
CA ASP A 50 -7.95 3.13 -11.36
C ASP A 50 -8.63 4.03 -12.40
N ILE A 51 -8.42 3.74 -13.68
CA ILE A 51 -9.09 4.40 -14.81
C ILE A 51 -10.62 4.22 -14.77
N THR A 52 -11.10 3.16 -14.14
CA THR A 52 -12.53 2.83 -13.99
C THR A 52 -13.20 3.51 -12.79
N GLY A 53 -12.44 4.28 -11.99
CA GLY A 53 -12.95 4.96 -10.81
C GLY A 53 -12.22 4.59 -9.53
N ILE A 54 -12.76 5.02 -8.40
CA ILE A 54 -12.17 4.84 -7.08
C ILE A 54 -13.02 3.88 -6.25
N GLN A 55 -12.38 2.91 -5.63
CA GLN A 55 -12.98 2.03 -4.65
C GLN A 55 -12.40 2.29 -3.26
N THR A 56 -13.24 2.24 -2.26
CA THR A 56 -12.83 2.31 -0.86
C THR A 56 -12.75 0.90 -0.27
N PHE A 57 -11.60 0.57 0.29
CA PHE A 57 -11.39 -0.66 1.05
C PHE A 57 -11.33 -0.31 2.52
N THR A 58 -12.23 -0.86 3.33
CA THR A 58 -12.28 -0.65 4.78
C THR A 58 -12.59 -1.95 5.49
N ARG A 59 -12.20 -2.03 6.74
CA ARG A 59 -12.55 -3.16 7.60
C ARG A 59 -13.69 -2.83 8.58
N GLY A 60 -14.38 -1.72 8.36
CA GLY A 60 -15.38 -1.19 9.26
C GLY A 60 -14.78 -0.43 10.44
N SER A 61 -15.63 0.08 11.32
CA SER A 61 -15.22 0.79 12.53
C SER A 61 -14.92 -0.19 13.65
N GLY A 62 -13.81 0.02 14.34
CA GLY A 62 -13.44 -0.72 15.55
C GLY A 62 -12.27 -1.68 15.40
N ILE A 63 -11.88 -2.28 16.54
CA ILE A 63 -10.68 -3.11 16.67
C ILE A 63 -10.96 -4.59 16.32
N LYS A 64 -12.23 -4.98 16.16
CA LYS A 64 -12.56 -6.37 15.84
C LYS A 64 -12.07 -6.76 14.44
N LEU A 65 -11.37 -7.87 14.35
CA LEU A 65 -10.90 -8.43 13.09
C LEU A 65 -12.12 -8.87 12.25
N GLN A 66 -12.37 -8.13 11.17
CA GLN A 66 -13.38 -8.44 10.17
C GLN A 66 -12.73 -8.46 8.79
N ALA A 67 -13.30 -9.19 7.85
CA ALA A 67 -12.90 -9.10 6.46
C ALA A 67 -13.13 -7.67 5.93
N HIS A 68 -12.23 -7.20 5.07
CA HIS A 68 -12.40 -5.90 4.44
C HIS A 68 -13.65 -5.87 3.55
N LYS A 69 -14.26 -4.71 3.48
CA LYS A 69 -15.35 -4.39 2.55
C LYS A 69 -14.80 -3.53 1.43
N VAL A 70 -15.35 -3.72 0.24
CA VAL A 70 -15.03 -2.92 -0.95
C VAL A 70 -16.30 -2.22 -1.39
N GLU A 71 -16.24 -0.91 -1.54
CA GLU A 71 -17.36 -0.06 -1.95
C GLU A 71 -16.90 0.89 -3.03
N ASP A 72 -17.70 1.06 -4.08
CA ASP A 72 -17.46 2.08 -5.08
C ASP A 72 -17.74 3.47 -4.49
N THR A 73 -17.01 4.48 -4.97
CA THR A 73 -17.20 5.86 -4.52
C THR A 73 -17.10 6.84 -5.69
N ASP A 74 -17.89 7.90 -5.62
CA ASP A 74 -17.88 9.00 -6.60
C ASP A 74 -16.79 10.05 -6.31
N LEU A 75 -15.92 9.80 -5.33
CA LEU A 75 -14.81 10.68 -5.01
C LEU A 75 -13.81 10.75 -6.16
N THR A 76 -13.17 11.90 -6.31
CA THR A 76 -12.13 12.14 -7.31
C THR A 76 -10.73 12.02 -6.72
N LEU A 77 -9.72 11.96 -7.60
CA LEU A 77 -8.31 11.91 -7.17
C LEU A 77 -7.94 13.13 -6.32
N GLU A 78 -8.45 14.31 -6.71
CA GLU A 78 -8.24 15.58 -6.01
C GLU A 78 -8.85 15.62 -4.61
N GLN A 79 -9.82 14.74 -4.34
CA GLN A 79 -10.46 14.63 -3.03
C GLN A 79 -9.78 13.59 -2.14
N VAL A 80 -9.28 12.49 -2.71
CA VAL A 80 -8.73 11.39 -1.90
C VAL A 80 -7.24 11.56 -1.59
N VAL A 81 -6.45 12.10 -2.51
CA VAL A 81 -5.01 12.26 -2.32
C VAL A 81 -4.67 13.22 -1.17
N PRO A 82 -5.30 14.41 -1.05
CA PRO A 82 -5.00 15.32 0.06
C PRO A 82 -5.32 14.79 1.46
N GLN A 83 -6.17 13.77 1.56
CA GLN A 83 -6.53 13.13 2.84
C GLN A 83 -5.56 12.01 3.23
N SER A 84 -4.66 11.61 2.32
CA SER A 84 -3.87 10.41 2.47
C SER A 84 -2.58 10.65 3.24
N ASP A 85 -2.33 9.82 4.26
CA ASP A 85 -1.07 9.78 4.99
C ASP A 85 0.02 9.08 4.17
N VAL A 86 -0.39 8.15 3.30
CA VAL A 86 0.49 7.41 2.40
C VAL A 86 -0.12 7.38 1.00
N VAL A 87 0.66 7.70 -0.01
CA VAL A 87 0.28 7.61 -1.42
C VAL A 87 1.22 6.64 -2.12
N ILE A 88 0.65 5.59 -2.72
CA ILE A 88 1.38 4.52 -3.40
C ILE A 88 0.96 4.52 -4.87
N THR A 89 1.94 4.63 -5.77
CA THR A 89 1.68 4.68 -7.22
C THR A 89 2.34 3.50 -7.93
N GLY A 90 1.67 2.96 -8.93
CA GLY A 90 2.17 1.85 -9.71
C GLY A 90 1.69 1.87 -11.17
N VAL A 91 1.47 3.06 -11.74
CA VAL A 91 0.95 3.22 -13.09
C VAL A 91 2.02 2.88 -14.12
N PRO A 92 1.80 1.90 -15.02
CA PRO A 92 2.80 1.45 -15.99
C PRO A 92 2.83 2.33 -17.26
N VAL A 93 2.73 3.65 -17.07
CA VAL A 93 2.71 4.63 -18.16
C VAL A 93 3.75 5.71 -17.89
N ALA A 94 4.70 5.90 -18.80
CA ALA A 94 5.81 6.82 -18.62
C ALA A 94 5.39 8.30 -18.49
N SER A 95 4.31 8.69 -19.19
CA SER A 95 3.78 10.06 -19.15
C SER A 95 2.93 10.36 -17.91
N TYR A 96 2.53 9.34 -17.14
CA TYR A 96 1.74 9.57 -15.94
C TYR A 96 2.59 10.19 -14.83
N LYS A 97 2.13 11.31 -14.31
CA LYS A 97 2.68 11.98 -13.15
C LYS A 97 1.55 12.41 -12.23
N LEU A 98 1.63 12.03 -10.97
CA LEU A 98 0.73 12.54 -9.94
C LEU A 98 1.17 13.97 -9.59
N PRO A 99 0.26 14.97 -9.70
CA PRO A 99 0.61 16.35 -9.37
C PRO A 99 0.95 16.50 -7.89
N SER A 100 2.13 17.04 -7.60
CA SER A 100 2.63 17.20 -6.22
C SER A 100 1.76 18.13 -5.38
N LYS A 101 1.07 19.10 -6.01
CA LYS A 101 0.12 20.01 -5.37
C LYS A 101 -1.08 19.31 -4.71
N LEU A 102 -1.36 18.05 -5.07
CA LEU A 102 -2.41 17.24 -4.44
C LEU A 102 -1.93 16.54 -3.17
N LEU A 103 -0.64 16.47 -2.97
CA LEU A 103 -0.05 15.77 -1.85
C LEU A 103 -0.22 16.58 -0.56
N LYS A 104 -0.57 15.89 0.51
CA LYS A 104 -0.56 16.45 1.86
C LYS A 104 0.89 16.66 2.30
N ASP A 105 1.20 17.79 2.94
CA ASP A 105 2.51 18.00 3.53
C ASP A 105 2.82 16.93 4.58
N GLY A 106 4.01 16.37 4.48
CA GLY A 106 4.44 15.26 5.32
C GLY A 106 3.94 13.87 4.87
N VAL A 107 3.32 13.76 3.70
CA VAL A 107 2.88 12.48 3.12
C VAL A 107 4.06 11.51 2.96
N ILE A 108 3.77 10.22 3.01
CA ILE A 108 4.71 9.18 2.60
C ILE A 108 4.38 8.78 1.16
N ALA A 109 5.29 9.04 0.23
CA ALA A 109 5.13 8.77 -1.19
C ALA A 109 5.95 7.54 -1.61
N ILE A 110 5.29 6.53 -2.21
CA ILE A 110 5.92 5.26 -2.61
C ILE A 110 5.60 4.98 -4.06
N ASN A 111 6.63 4.71 -4.86
CA ASN A 111 6.48 4.28 -6.24
C ASN A 111 6.89 2.81 -6.40
N PHE A 112 5.98 1.97 -6.91
CA PHE A 112 6.28 0.58 -7.28
C PHE A 112 6.26 0.33 -8.79
N SER A 113 6.02 1.37 -9.59
CA SER A 113 6.17 1.31 -11.05
C SER A 113 7.65 1.32 -11.47
N SER A 114 7.91 0.83 -12.68
CA SER A 114 9.19 1.02 -13.38
C SER A 114 9.40 2.47 -13.83
N TYR A 115 8.31 3.24 -13.94
CA TYR A 115 8.34 4.65 -14.30
C TYR A 115 8.18 5.53 -13.06
N ALA A 116 8.76 6.72 -13.09
CA ALA A 116 8.57 7.71 -12.03
C ALA A 116 7.16 8.30 -12.13
N ASN A 117 6.26 7.94 -11.23
CA ASN A 117 4.85 8.38 -11.23
C ASN A 117 4.57 9.62 -10.39
N PHE A 118 5.55 10.21 -9.74
CA PHE A 118 5.44 11.48 -9.04
C PHE A 118 6.18 12.57 -9.83
N GLU A 119 5.78 13.82 -9.66
CA GLU A 119 6.52 14.97 -10.13
C GLU A 119 7.85 15.11 -9.38
N ASP A 120 8.81 15.85 -9.95
CA ASP A 120 10.19 15.91 -9.42
C ASP A 120 10.29 16.63 -8.06
N ASP A 121 9.32 17.50 -7.78
CA ASP A 121 9.20 18.25 -6.53
C ASP A 121 8.53 17.50 -5.37
N VAL A 122 8.14 16.25 -5.57
CA VAL A 122 7.51 15.38 -4.53
C VAL A 122 8.28 15.41 -3.21
N LYS A 123 9.60 15.54 -3.26
CA LYS A 123 10.46 15.61 -2.05
C LYS A 123 10.25 16.85 -1.20
N GLN A 124 9.61 17.89 -1.74
CA GLN A 124 9.29 19.10 -0.98
C GLN A 124 8.06 18.89 -0.08
N HIS A 125 7.17 17.96 -0.46
CA HIS A 125 5.92 17.64 0.25
C HIS A 125 6.04 16.36 1.10
N ALA A 126 6.83 15.39 0.63
CA ALA A 126 6.91 14.09 1.27
C ALA A 126 7.89 14.07 2.46
N SER A 127 7.44 13.54 3.61
CA SER A 127 8.33 13.21 4.72
C SER A 127 9.24 12.03 4.39
N ILE A 128 8.73 11.07 3.62
CA ILE A 128 9.48 9.92 3.10
C ILE A 128 9.10 9.74 1.63
N PHE A 129 10.09 9.67 0.76
CA PHE A 129 9.91 9.34 -0.65
C PHE A 129 10.68 8.08 -1.01
N VAL A 130 9.94 7.05 -1.46
CA VAL A 130 10.50 5.79 -1.96
C VAL A 130 10.32 5.74 -3.48
N PRO A 131 11.35 6.06 -4.26
CA PRO A 131 11.25 6.18 -5.72
C PRO A 131 11.10 4.82 -6.41
N SER A 132 11.51 3.73 -5.75
CA SER A 132 11.42 2.36 -6.29
C SER A 132 11.48 1.34 -5.17
N VAL A 133 10.71 0.27 -5.31
CA VAL A 133 10.69 -0.88 -4.37
C VAL A 133 11.39 -2.13 -4.94
N GLY A 134 11.99 -2.06 -6.13
CA GLY A 134 12.54 -3.23 -6.82
C GLY A 134 13.53 -4.05 -5.99
N LYS A 135 14.49 -3.41 -5.34
CA LYS A 135 15.48 -4.08 -4.47
C LYS A 135 14.82 -4.77 -3.27
N VAL A 136 13.81 -4.13 -2.67
CA VAL A 136 13.05 -4.72 -1.55
C VAL A 136 12.24 -5.91 -2.02
N THR A 137 11.66 -5.84 -3.21
CA THR A 137 10.91 -6.95 -3.83
C THR A 137 11.78 -8.19 -3.99
N VAL A 138 13.00 -8.05 -4.52
CA VAL A 138 13.96 -9.16 -4.68
C VAL A 138 14.29 -9.76 -3.32
N ALA A 139 14.69 -8.96 -2.34
CA ALA A 139 15.04 -9.43 -1.01
C ALA A 139 13.88 -10.17 -0.32
N MET A 140 12.63 -9.70 -0.53
CA MET A 140 11.45 -10.38 0.01
C MET A 140 11.12 -11.68 -0.70
N LEU A 141 11.35 -11.78 -2.00
CA LEU A 141 11.23 -13.04 -2.75
C LEU A 141 12.23 -14.08 -2.24
N GLU A 142 13.49 -13.71 -2.10
CA GLU A 142 14.53 -14.58 -1.55
C GLU A 142 14.18 -15.07 -0.14
N ARG A 143 13.77 -14.16 0.73
CA ARG A 143 13.31 -14.50 2.08
C ARG A 143 12.12 -15.47 2.06
N ASN A 144 11.15 -15.27 1.19
CA ASN A 144 9.99 -16.13 1.10
C ASN A 144 10.34 -17.51 0.55
N LEU A 145 11.27 -17.58 -0.40
CA LEU A 145 11.80 -18.84 -0.92
C LEU A 145 12.45 -19.69 0.18
N LEU A 146 13.32 -19.07 0.98
CA LEU A 146 13.95 -19.76 2.12
C LEU A 146 12.92 -20.28 3.13
N ARG A 147 11.90 -19.47 3.43
CA ARG A 147 10.81 -19.89 4.34
C ARG A 147 10.02 -21.08 3.80
N LEU A 148 9.67 -21.05 2.53
CA LEU A 148 8.95 -22.16 1.88
C LEU A 148 9.78 -23.45 1.90
N HIS A 149 11.07 -23.33 1.61
CA HIS A 149 12.01 -24.44 1.70
C HIS A 149 12.03 -25.03 3.12
N ASP A 150 12.16 -24.19 4.15
CA ASP A 150 12.19 -24.62 5.55
C ASP A 150 10.87 -25.31 5.96
N TYR A 151 9.72 -24.81 5.53
CA TYR A 151 8.43 -25.44 5.83
C TYR A 151 8.32 -26.83 5.20
N GLN A 152 8.71 -27.00 3.95
CA GLN A 152 8.71 -28.29 3.26
C GLN A 152 9.62 -29.33 3.93
N HIS A 153 10.77 -28.88 4.49
CA HIS A 153 11.72 -29.80 5.12
C HIS A 153 11.34 -30.14 6.59
N ARG A 154 10.64 -29.25 7.29
CA ARG A 154 10.13 -29.55 8.64
C ARG A 154 9.02 -30.58 8.62
N GLU A 155 8.09 -30.50 7.68
CA GLU A 155 7.02 -31.51 7.51
C GLU A 155 7.59 -32.89 7.20
N ALA A 156 8.72 -32.97 6.51
CA ALA A 156 9.40 -34.23 6.19
C ALA A 156 10.13 -34.85 7.41
N THR A 157 10.48 -34.08 8.44
CA THR A 157 11.15 -34.55 9.65
C THR A 157 10.19 -34.89 10.79
N ASP A 158 9.04 -34.24 10.90
CA ASP A 158 8.03 -34.51 11.94
C ASP A 158 7.08 -35.67 11.60
N GLY A 159 7.18 -36.26 10.41
CA GLY A 159 6.38 -37.40 9.93
C GLY A 159 7.07 -38.78 10.11
N LYS A 160 8.08 -38.89 11.00
CA LYS A 160 8.70 -40.17 11.35
C LYS A 160 8.50 -40.54 12.81
#